data_4a68bc269b5f8732dead6f7eb0764b45
#
_entry.id   4a68bc269b5f8732dead6f7eb0764b45
#
_cell.length_a   1.000
_cell.length_b   1.000
_cell.length_c   1.000
_cell.angle_alpha   90.00
_cell.angle_beta   90.00
_cell.angle_gamma   90.00
#
_symmetry.space_group_name_H-M   'P 1'
#
loop_
_entity.id
_entity.type
_entity.pdbx_description
1 polymer ?
#
loop_
_entity_poly.entity_id
_entity_poly.type
_entity_poly.pdbx_seq_one_letter_code
_entity_poly.pdbx_strand_id
1 'polypeptide(L)'
;MKTKIILLFLIGLTTGVYAQEKQGNINNLPVREHTITLRETTVNKAGKDVMGMTVNGTIPGPTLELTEGEYAVIYVKNEMSVETSVHWHGLLLPNFYDGVPYLNTPPIEPGHTQKYEFPIKQSGTYWYHSHTMLQEQSGVFGSIVIQPKEKVLDYDKELVLMLSDWTNEKPMNVLRNLKRGNEWYGIKKGTATPLNQVIARGAFGAQLNFWRQRMTGADIADVYYPAFLINGEETIEYPEFKPGEKIRLRMINGGASTSFWMTFGGETPLLVSSDGLDVVPVERNKTFIGVAETYDFIVTVPQKGKMEFRITAQDGSGIASAFIGNGTILPAMDVTRPDKIAMMQKMAKMDMKMGAHALK
;
A
#
# COMPACT_ATOMS: atom_id res chain seq x y z
N MET A 1 59.40 -25.70 0.36
CA MET A 1 58.60 -25.54 -0.90
C MET A 1 57.17 -26.00 -0.73
N LYS A 2 56.42 -25.48 0.27
CA LYS A 2 55.00 -25.90 0.49
C LYS A 2 54.06 -24.76 0.84
N THR A 3 54.39 -23.49 0.55
CA THR A 3 53.61 -22.34 1.03
C THR A 3 53.07 -21.42 -0.10
N LYS A 4 53.15 -21.83 -1.37
CA LYS A 4 52.74 -20.96 -2.51
C LYS A 4 51.49 -21.40 -3.26
N ILE A 5 50.80 -22.50 -2.85
CA ILE A 5 49.65 -23.03 -3.59
C ILE A 5 48.31 -22.60 -3.00
N ILE A 6 48.26 -22.08 -1.77
CA ILE A 6 46.98 -21.73 -1.09
C ILE A 6 46.48 -20.33 -1.48
N LEU A 7 47.32 -19.44 -2.05
CA LEU A 7 46.90 -18.08 -2.37
C LEU A 7 46.19 -17.92 -3.72
N LEU A 8 46.27 -18.92 -4.60
CA LEU A 8 45.59 -18.84 -5.91
C LEU A 8 44.15 -19.33 -5.91
N PHE A 9 43.71 -20.05 -4.86
CA PHE A 9 42.33 -20.57 -4.77
C PHE A 9 41.33 -19.59 -4.14
N LEU A 10 41.81 -18.56 -3.41
CA LEU A 10 40.93 -17.54 -2.80
C LEU A 10 40.56 -16.40 -3.75
N ILE A 11 41.28 -16.19 -4.83
CA ILE A 11 40.96 -15.14 -5.83
C ILE A 11 39.92 -15.61 -6.83
N GLY A 12 39.73 -16.92 -7.01
CA GLY A 12 38.74 -17.48 -7.90
C GLY A 12 37.31 -17.51 -7.36
N LEU A 13 37.10 -17.31 -6.04
CA LEU A 13 35.79 -17.39 -5.42
C LEU A 13 35.07 -16.03 -5.26
N THR A 14 35.76 -14.92 -5.49
CA THR A 14 35.15 -13.59 -5.37
C THR A 14 34.59 -13.02 -6.68
N THR A 15 34.84 -13.64 -7.83
CA THR A 15 34.34 -13.20 -9.13
C THR A 15 33.05 -13.88 -9.55
N GLY A 16 32.54 -14.87 -8.81
CA GLY A 16 31.34 -15.64 -9.12
C GLY A 16 30.02 -15.04 -8.68
N VAL A 17 30.00 -13.94 -7.90
CA VAL A 17 28.78 -13.40 -7.31
C VAL A 17 28.18 -12.20 -8.08
N TYR A 18 28.88 -11.66 -9.08
CA TYR A 18 28.45 -10.46 -9.81
C TYR A 18 28.06 -10.65 -11.26
N ALA A 19 27.89 -11.85 -11.72
CA ALA A 19 27.45 -12.12 -13.09
C ALA A 19 25.99 -12.57 -13.16
N GLN A 20 25.05 -11.85 -12.53
CA GLN A 20 23.71 -11.77 -13.11
C GLN A 20 23.79 -10.71 -14.22
N GLU A 21 24.05 -11.18 -15.43
CA GLU A 21 24.05 -10.34 -16.62
C GLU A 21 22.73 -9.55 -16.66
N LYS A 22 22.87 -8.23 -16.84
CA LYS A 22 21.75 -7.37 -17.26
C LYS A 22 21.28 -7.92 -18.60
N GLN A 23 20.31 -8.82 -18.57
CA GLN A 23 19.68 -9.30 -19.80
C GLN A 23 18.87 -8.13 -20.36
N GLY A 24 19.42 -7.42 -21.34
CA GLY A 24 18.69 -6.44 -22.11
C GLY A 24 17.50 -7.04 -22.85
N ASN A 25 16.83 -6.29 -23.71
CA ASN A 25 15.68 -6.72 -24.49
C ASN A 25 16.09 -7.73 -25.60
N ILE A 26 16.53 -8.94 -25.19
CA ILE A 26 16.99 -10.01 -26.10
C ILE A 26 15.91 -10.54 -27.03
N ASN A 27 14.63 -10.37 -26.68
CA ASN A 27 13.49 -10.86 -27.44
C ASN A 27 12.90 -9.80 -28.39
N ASN A 28 13.52 -8.62 -28.49
CA ASN A 28 13.02 -7.49 -29.28
C ASN A 28 11.55 -7.15 -28.99
N LEU A 29 11.14 -7.20 -27.72
CA LEU A 29 9.79 -6.85 -27.30
C LEU A 29 9.55 -5.33 -27.51
N PRO A 30 8.30 -4.91 -27.77
CA PRO A 30 7.96 -3.49 -27.79
C PRO A 30 8.39 -2.79 -26.49
N VAL A 31 9.09 -1.66 -26.61
CA VAL A 31 9.60 -0.94 -25.44
C VAL A 31 8.56 0.06 -24.95
N ARG A 32 8.28 0.02 -23.65
CA ARG A 32 7.51 1.04 -22.93
C ARG A 32 8.44 1.79 -21.98
N GLU A 33 8.59 3.09 -22.21
CA GLU A 33 9.49 3.93 -21.43
C GLU A 33 8.72 4.85 -20.47
N HIS A 34 9.19 4.94 -19.23
CA HIS A 34 8.71 5.88 -18.21
C HIS A 34 9.87 6.59 -17.53
N THR A 35 9.61 7.81 -17.07
CA THR A 35 10.52 8.54 -16.17
C THR A 35 9.75 9.04 -14.96
N ILE A 36 10.22 8.69 -13.77
CA ILE A 36 9.73 9.23 -12.51
C ILE A 36 10.85 10.00 -11.80
N THR A 37 10.50 11.16 -11.27
CA THR A 37 11.41 12.05 -10.56
C THR A 37 10.95 12.22 -9.13
N LEU A 38 11.81 11.89 -8.19
CA LEU A 38 11.56 11.98 -6.76
C LEU A 38 12.10 13.31 -6.23
N ARG A 39 11.25 14.05 -5.48
CA ARG A 39 11.58 15.39 -4.96
C ARG A 39 11.03 15.59 -3.56
N GLU A 40 11.78 16.31 -2.74
CA GLU A 40 11.28 16.90 -1.50
C GLU A 40 10.48 18.16 -1.85
N THR A 41 9.20 18.20 -1.43
CA THR A 41 8.27 19.28 -1.81
C THR A 41 7.34 19.58 -0.64
N THR A 42 6.99 20.83 -0.42
CA THR A 42 5.93 21.20 0.53
C THR A 42 4.59 20.71 0.05
N VAL A 43 3.88 19.96 0.87
CA VAL A 43 2.55 19.41 0.58
C VAL A 43 1.59 19.68 1.74
N ASN A 44 0.29 19.73 1.43
CA ASN A 44 -0.78 19.85 2.42
C ASN A 44 -1.83 18.78 2.16
N LYS A 45 -1.83 17.71 2.96
CA LYS A 45 -2.78 16.58 2.85
C LYS A 45 -3.71 16.47 4.06
N ALA A 46 -3.41 17.19 5.15
CA ALA A 46 -4.17 17.16 6.39
C ALA A 46 -4.17 18.55 7.08
N GLY A 47 -4.49 19.59 6.31
CA GLY A 47 -4.68 20.95 6.81
C GLY A 47 -3.41 21.67 7.30
N LYS A 48 -2.22 21.10 7.04
CA LYS A 48 -0.93 21.68 7.44
C LYS A 48 0.13 21.46 6.37
N ASP A 49 0.87 22.50 6.04
CA ASP A 49 2.03 22.43 5.16
C ASP A 49 3.19 21.70 5.85
N VAL A 50 3.65 20.63 5.22
CA VAL A 50 4.79 19.84 5.68
C VAL A 50 5.67 19.43 4.50
N MET A 51 6.92 19.09 4.77
CA MET A 51 7.79 18.50 3.77
C MET A 51 7.33 17.07 3.48
N GLY A 52 6.94 16.80 2.24
CA GLY A 52 6.66 15.48 1.70
C GLY A 52 7.70 15.09 0.66
N MET A 53 7.68 13.84 0.25
CA MET A 53 8.49 13.30 -0.84
C MET A 53 7.55 12.94 -1.99
N THR A 54 7.62 13.67 -3.09
CA THR A 54 6.69 13.52 -4.22
C THR A 54 7.32 12.74 -5.36
N VAL A 55 6.48 12.07 -6.14
CA VAL A 55 6.85 11.46 -7.41
C VAL A 55 6.23 12.30 -8.53
N ASN A 56 7.05 12.88 -9.39
CA ASN A 56 6.64 13.84 -10.42
C ASN A 56 5.79 15.01 -9.86
N GLY A 57 6.06 15.41 -8.60
CA GLY A 57 5.39 16.53 -7.94
C GLY A 57 4.06 16.22 -7.27
N THR A 58 3.61 14.97 -7.25
CA THR A 58 2.32 14.54 -6.67
C THR A 58 2.49 13.43 -5.61
N ILE A 59 1.49 13.29 -4.76
CA ILE A 59 1.27 12.15 -3.84
C ILE A 59 -0.21 11.74 -3.94
N PRO A 60 -0.51 10.51 -4.39
CA PRO A 60 0.42 9.53 -4.94
C PRO A 60 1.09 10.01 -6.22
N GLY A 61 2.18 9.36 -6.62
CA GLY A 61 2.83 9.53 -7.91
C GLY A 61 1.95 9.04 -9.07
N PRO A 62 2.39 9.28 -10.33
CA PRO A 62 1.62 8.91 -11.51
C PRO A 62 1.46 7.39 -11.63
N THR A 63 0.36 6.95 -12.26
CA THR A 63 0.18 5.57 -12.69
C THR A 63 1.17 5.25 -13.82
N LEU A 64 1.90 4.14 -13.68
CA LEU A 64 2.71 3.59 -14.76
C LEU A 64 1.86 2.61 -15.57
N GLU A 65 1.56 2.99 -16.81
CA GLU A 65 0.76 2.19 -17.73
C GLU A 65 1.69 1.29 -18.57
N LEU A 66 1.54 -0.03 -18.43
CA LEU A 66 2.31 -1.06 -19.11
C LEU A 66 1.37 -2.08 -19.76
N THR A 67 1.90 -2.91 -20.67
CA THR A 67 1.15 -3.99 -21.29
C THR A 67 1.94 -5.30 -21.19
N GLU A 68 1.26 -6.40 -20.91
CA GLU A 68 1.86 -7.72 -20.93
C GLU A 68 2.51 -8.00 -22.28
N GLY A 69 3.78 -8.45 -22.26
CA GLY A 69 4.58 -8.70 -23.46
C GLY A 69 5.38 -7.50 -23.94
N GLU A 70 5.30 -6.33 -23.27
CA GLU A 70 6.23 -5.22 -23.49
C GLU A 70 7.54 -5.43 -22.71
N TYR A 71 8.54 -4.64 -23.04
CA TYR A 71 9.77 -4.47 -22.28
C TYR A 71 9.76 -3.09 -21.61
N ALA A 72 9.63 -3.08 -20.30
CA ALA A 72 9.64 -1.85 -19.52
C ALA A 72 11.06 -1.29 -19.43
N VAL A 73 11.18 0.02 -19.61
CA VAL A 73 12.38 0.82 -19.32
C VAL A 73 11.96 1.99 -18.44
N ILE A 74 12.36 1.98 -17.19
CA ILE A 74 11.92 2.99 -16.21
C ILE A 74 13.14 3.70 -15.66
N TYR A 75 13.20 5.02 -15.86
CA TYR A 75 14.21 5.89 -15.27
C TYR A 75 13.68 6.49 -13.98
N VAL A 76 14.35 6.20 -12.87
CA VAL A 76 14.07 6.79 -11.56
C VAL A 76 15.14 7.84 -11.26
N LYS A 77 14.74 9.10 -11.30
CA LYS A 77 15.62 10.24 -11.04
C LYS A 77 15.46 10.71 -9.60
N ASN A 78 16.54 10.70 -8.84
CA ASN A 78 16.58 11.20 -7.47
C ASN A 78 17.03 12.66 -7.44
N GLU A 79 16.08 13.58 -7.26
CA GLU A 79 16.34 15.00 -7.02
C GLU A 79 16.18 15.40 -5.55
N MET A 80 16.11 14.40 -4.64
CA MET A 80 16.07 14.64 -3.19
C MET A 80 17.48 14.83 -2.64
N SER A 81 17.58 15.33 -1.42
CA SER A 81 18.84 15.53 -0.68
C SER A 81 19.39 14.24 -0.05
N VAL A 82 18.64 13.14 -0.10
CA VAL A 82 18.94 11.84 0.52
C VAL A 82 18.89 10.73 -0.52
N GLU A 83 19.58 9.61 -0.24
CA GLU A 83 19.45 8.40 -1.07
C GLU A 83 18.02 7.87 -1.07
N THR A 84 17.68 7.13 -2.11
CA THR A 84 16.35 6.52 -2.28
C THR A 84 16.44 5.17 -2.99
N SER A 85 15.30 4.52 -3.11
CA SER A 85 15.09 3.33 -3.93
C SER A 85 13.64 3.29 -4.40
N VAL A 86 13.34 2.49 -5.42
CA VAL A 86 11.97 2.19 -5.83
C VAL A 86 11.84 0.69 -6.03
N HIS A 87 10.93 0.08 -5.28
CA HIS A 87 10.52 -1.31 -5.41
C HIS A 87 9.24 -1.39 -6.25
N TRP A 88 9.17 -2.41 -7.10
CA TRP A 88 8.05 -2.69 -8.00
C TRP A 88 7.20 -3.81 -7.40
N HIS A 89 6.31 -3.43 -6.50
CA HIS A 89 5.58 -4.37 -5.66
C HIS A 89 4.69 -5.32 -6.48
N GLY A 90 4.92 -6.63 -6.31
CA GLY A 90 4.17 -7.68 -6.96
C GLY A 90 4.63 -8.05 -8.37
N LEU A 91 5.65 -7.39 -8.94
CA LEU A 91 6.12 -7.69 -10.29
C LEU A 91 7.11 -8.86 -10.33
N LEU A 92 6.95 -9.72 -11.34
CA LEU A 92 7.87 -10.79 -11.68
C LEU A 92 9.00 -10.24 -12.55
N LEU A 93 10.11 -9.88 -11.94
CA LEU A 93 11.24 -9.22 -12.60
C LEU A 93 12.58 -9.82 -12.16
N PRO A 94 13.69 -9.55 -12.89
CA PRO A 94 15.02 -9.97 -12.45
C PRO A 94 15.40 -9.35 -11.11
N ASN A 95 15.94 -10.16 -10.19
CA ASN A 95 16.25 -9.78 -8.81
C ASN A 95 17.05 -8.46 -8.69
N PHE A 96 17.98 -8.21 -9.64
CA PHE A 96 18.76 -6.97 -9.65
C PHE A 96 17.91 -5.70 -9.75
N TYR A 97 16.72 -5.79 -10.37
CA TYR A 97 15.80 -4.65 -10.58
C TYR A 97 14.67 -4.59 -9.54
N ASP A 98 14.69 -5.42 -8.50
CA ASP A 98 13.62 -5.50 -7.50
C ASP A 98 13.50 -4.22 -6.65
N GLY A 99 14.58 -3.46 -6.50
CA GLY A 99 14.54 -2.14 -5.89
C GLY A 99 14.73 -2.11 -4.37
N VAL A 100 15.12 -3.24 -3.74
CA VAL A 100 15.43 -3.26 -2.30
C VAL A 100 16.89 -2.87 -2.10
N PRO A 101 17.16 -1.67 -1.49
CA PRO A 101 18.53 -1.15 -1.39
C PRO A 101 19.38 -2.03 -0.49
N TYR A 102 20.67 -2.15 -0.84
CA TYR A 102 21.68 -2.93 -0.14
C TYR A 102 21.45 -4.46 -0.13
N LEU A 103 20.33 -4.94 -0.67
CA LEU A 103 20.03 -6.36 -0.77
C LEU A 103 20.20 -6.87 -2.22
N ASN A 104 19.47 -6.29 -3.15
CA ASN A 104 19.46 -6.74 -4.55
C ASN A 104 19.64 -5.59 -5.57
N THR A 105 19.41 -4.35 -5.16
CA THR A 105 19.54 -3.17 -6.01
C THR A 105 20.39 -2.11 -5.30
N PRO A 106 21.32 -1.42 -5.95
CA PRO A 106 22.03 -0.29 -5.36
C PRO A 106 21.06 0.83 -5.00
N PRO A 107 21.28 1.59 -3.90
CA PRO A 107 20.54 2.81 -3.64
C PRO A 107 20.78 3.85 -4.74
N ILE A 108 19.82 4.75 -4.92
CA ILE A 108 19.91 5.86 -5.87
C ILE A 108 20.37 7.10 -5.11
N GLU A 109 21.63 7.46 -5.28
CA GLU A 109 22.21 8.63 -4.62
C GLU A 109 21.57 9.95 -5.07
N PRO A 110 21.65 11.03 -4.26
CA PRO A 110 21.20 12.35 -4.65
C PRO A 110 21.78 12.80 -5.99
N GLY A 111 20.94 13.31 -6.89
CA GLY A 111 21.31 13.76 -8.23
C GLY A 111 21.55 12.64 -9.26
N HIS A 112 21.43 11.36 -8.88
CA HIS A 112 21.64 10.25 -9.79
C HIS A 112 20.32 9.73 -10.37
N THR A 113 20.42 9.00 -11.48
CA THR A 113 19.31 8.32 -12.15
C THR A 113 19.63 6.84 -12.26
N GLN A 114 18.72 6.01 -11.75
CA GLN A 114 18.76 4.56 -11.90
C GLN A 114 17.85 4.14 -13.05
N LYS A 115 18.37 3.33 -13.96
CA LYS A 115 17.60 2.66 -15.00
C LYS A 115 17.17 1.29 -14.53
N TYR A 116 15.88 1.01 -14.59
CA TYR A 116 15.28 -0.30 -14.41
C TYR A 116 14.78 -0.78 -15.76
N GLU A 117 15.05 -2.04 -16.10
CA GLU A 117 14.61 -2.58 -17.39
C GLU A 117 14.33 -4.08 -17.28
N PHE A 118 13.13 -4.48 -17.69
CA PHE A 118 12.69 -5.88 -17.58
C PHE A 118 11.51 -6.19 -18.51
N PRO A 119 11.35 -7.46 -18.93
CA PRO A 119 10.18 -7.89 -19.69
C PRO A 119 8.95 -7.98 -18.78
N ILE A 120 7.80 -7.50 -19.27
CA ILE A 120 6.49 -7.61 -18.60
C ILE A 120 5.87 -8.96 -18.95
N LYS A 121 5.77 -9.84 -17.94
CA LYS A 121 5.30 -11.23 -18.08
C LYS A 121 3.93 -11.49 -17.49
N GLN A 122 3.28 -10.48 -16.94
CA GLN A 122 2.03 -10.55 -16.20
C GLN A 122 1.16 -9.35 -16.50
N SER A 123 -0.13 -9.45 -16.21
CA SER A 123 -1.08 -8.33 -16.22
C SER A 123 -1.69 -8.15 -14.85
N GLY A 124 -2.35 -7.02 -14.60
CA GLY A 124 -3.05 -6.77 -13.34
C GLY A 124 -2.78 -5.39 -12.75
N THR A 125 -3.19 -5.24 -11.49
CA THR A 125 -3.05 -4.02 -10.69
C THR A 125 -1.95 -4.21 -9.66
N TYR A 126 -0.97 -3.32 -9.70
CA TYR A 126 0.23 -3.34 -8.86
C TYR A 126 0.56 -1.93 -8.43
N TRP A 127 1.69 -1.75 -7.74
CA TRP A 127 2.14 -0.44 -7.30
C TRP A 127 3.66 -0.38 -7.14
N TYR A 128 4.19 0.83 -7.00
CA TYR A 128 5.61 1.05 -6.70
C TYR A 128 5.74 1.94 -5.47
N HIS A 129 6.81 1.74 -4.71
CA HIS A 129 7.09 2.55 -3.52
C HIS A 129 8.57 2.55 -3.17
N SER A 130 8.99 3.51 -2.34
CA SER A 130 10.35 3.48 -1.80
C SER A 130 10.49 2.35 -0.79
N HIS A 131 11.64 1.69 -0.83
CA HIS A 131 12.06 0.71 0.17
C HIS A 131 13.21 1.25 1.04
N THR A 132 13.40 2.58 1.03
CA THR A 132 14.44 3.29 1.80
C THR A 132 13.83 3.96 3.02
N MET A 133 14.22 3.51 4.22
CA MET A 133 13.83 4.11 5.50
C MET A 133 12.30 4.29 5.63
N LEU A 134 11.83 5.54 5.77
CA LEU A 134 10.42 5.90 5.97
C LEU A 134 9.89 6.78 4.83
N GLN A 135 10.46 6.64 3.63
CA GLN A 135 10.10 7.47 2.47
C GLN A 135 8.73 7.10 1.89
N GLU A 136 8.31 5.85 1.98
CA GLU A 136 6.96 5.41 1.62
C GLU A 136 5.91 6.21 2.41
N GLN A 137 6.03 6.28 3.74
CA GLN A 137 5.16 7.10 4.58
C GLN A 137 5.22 8.59 4.23
N SER A 138 6.33 9.06 3.67
CA SER A 138 6.53 10.46 3.26
C SER A 138 5.94 10.78 1.89
N GLY A 139 5.46 9.78 1.13
CA GLY A 139 4.75 9.97 -0.13
C GLY A 139 5.41 9.35 -1.37
N VAL A 140 6.52 8.60 -1.24
CA VAL A 140 7.16 7.95 -2.40
C VAL A 140 6.45 6.65 -2.73
N PHE A 141 5.30 6.73 -3.39
CA PHE A 141 4.52 5.61 -3.89
C PHE A 141 3.62 6.03 -5.05
N GLY A 142 3.20 5.06 -5.87
CA GLY A 142 2.25 5.25 -6.97
C GLY A 142 1.82 3.92 -7.57
N SER A 143 0.83 3.95 -8.45
CA SER A 143 0.21 2.77 -9.03
C SER A 143 0.93 2.27 -10.30
N ILE A 144 0.77 0.96 -10.57
CA ILE A 144 1.15 0.32 -11.82
C ILE A 144 -0.06 -0.44 -12.35
N VAL A 145 -0.42 -0.16 -13.59
CA VAL A 145 -1.46 -0.89 -14.31
C VAL A 145 -0.80 -1.62 -15.47
N ILE A 146 -0.93 -2.93 -15.49
CA ILE A 146 -0.44 -3.76 -16.60
C ILE A 146 -1.66 -4.33 -17.33
N GLN A 147 -1.88 -3.85 -18.55
CA GLN A 147 -2.97 -4.32 -19.38
C GLN A 147 -2.66 -5.74 -19.89
N PRO A 148 -3.62 -6.68 -19.91
CA PRO A 148 -3.44 -7.98 -20.51
C PRO A 148 -3.34 -7.84 -22.03
N LYS A 149 -2.67 -8.80 -22.69
CA LYS A 149 -2.63 -8.86 -24.17
C LYS A 149 -4.03 -8.98 -24.79
N GLU A 150 -4.90 -9.73 -24.12
CA GLU A 150 -6.28 -9.94 -24.52
C GLU A 150 -7.20 -9.55 -23.36
N LYS A 151 -8.14 -8.64 -23.62
CA LYS A 151 -9.11 -8.22 -22.63
C LYS A 151 -10.14 -9.33 -22.41
N VAL A 152 -10.15 -9.90 -21.19
CA VAL A 152 -11.07 -10.98 -20.80
C VAL A 152 -12.31 -10.45 -20.10
N LEU A 153 -12.15 -9.39 -19.26
CA LEU A 153 -13.22 -8.81 -18.47
C LEU A 153 -14.03 -7.79 -19.28
N ASP A 154 -15.35 -7.80 -19.12
CA ASP A 154 -16.29 -6.88 -19.76
C ASP A 154 -16.46 -5.60 -18.91
N TYR A 155 -15.85 -4.50 -19.34
CA TYR A 155 -15.97 -3.15 -18.76
C TYR A 155 -15.69 -2.09 -19.83
N ASP A 156 -16.23 -0.90 -19.63
CA ASP A 156 -16.08 0.23 -20.56
C ASP A 156 -14.85 1.08 -20.25
N LYS A 157 -14.62 1.35 -18.97
CA LYS A 157 -13.55 2.23 -18.47
C LYS A 157 -12.85 1.66 -17.25
N GLU A 158 -11.71 2.25 -16.90
CA GLU A 158 -10.96 1.93 -15.68
C GLU A 158 -10.80 3.17 -14.81
N LEU A 159 -10.69 2.94 -13.50
CA LEU A 159 -10.37 3.97 -12.53
C LEU A 159 -9.45 3.37 -11.47
N VAL A 160 -8.26 3.92 -11.31
CA VAL A 160 -7.32 3.54 -10.26
C VAL A 160 -7.61 4.36 -9.02
N LEU A 161 -7.79 3.68 -7.89
CA LEU A 161 -8.03 4.27 -6.58
C LEU A 161 -6.92 3.83 -5.62
N MET A 162 -5.91 4.71 -5.45
CA MET A 162 -4.81 4.52 -4.52
C MET A 162 -5.21 5.00 -3.14
N LEU A 163 -5.33 4.07 -2.19
CA LEU A 163 -5.68 4.33 -0.79
C LEU A 163 -4.41 4.61 -0.01
N SER A 164 -4.43 5.57 0.91
CA SER A 164 -3.28 5.85 1.74
C SER A 164 -3.68 6.49 3.08
N ASP A 165 -2.77 6.45 4.02
CA ASP A 165 -2.81 7.19 5.26
C ASP A 165 -1.81 8.36 5.19
N TRP A 166 -2.08 9.44 5.94
CA TRP A 166 -1.21 10.60 5.98
C TRP A 166 -0.99 11.11 7.41
N THR A 167 0.25 11.49 7.73
CA THR A 167 0.58 12.18 8.96
C THR A 167 1.46 13.40 8.69
N ASN A 168 1.17 14.49 9.41
CA ASN A 168 2.00 15.70 9.40
C ASN A 168 3.22 15.58 10.34
N GLU A 169 3.39 14.46 11.04
CA GLU A 169 4.53 14.22 11.92
C GLU A 169 5.77 13.84 11.09
N LYS A 170 6.95 14.29 11.54
CA LYS A 170 8.20 13.85 10.92
C LYS A 170 8.34 12.33 11.09
N PRO A 171 8.70 11.57 10.03
CA PRO A 171 8.77 10.11 10.08
C PRO A 171 9.58 9.55 11.24
N MET A 172 10.72 10.18 11.57
CA MET A 172 11.56 9.76 12.69
C MET A 172 10.89 9.95 14.08
N ASN A 173 9.93 10.87 14.21
CA ASN A 173 9.15 11.01 15.44
C ASN A 173 8.11 9.89 15.56
N VAL A 174 7.48 9.52 14.44
CA VAL A 174 6.58 8.37 14.37
C VAL A 174 7.33 7.10 14.80
N LEU A 175 8.47 6.80 14.18
CA LEU A 175 9.32 5.66 14.53
C LEU A 175 9.72 5.66 16.01
N ARG A 176 10.09 6.83 16.56
CA ARG A 176 10.43 6.96 17.98
C ARG A 176 9.26 6.60 18.89
N ASN A 177 8.05 7.06 18.56
CA ASN A 177 6.84 6.78 19.33
C ASN A 177 6.49 5.29 19.27
N LEU A 178 6.57 4.68 18.08
CA LEU A 178 6.37 3.22 17.89
C LEU A 178 7.36 2.41 18.73
N LYS A 179 8.64 2.74 18.69
CA LYS A 179 9.69 2.07 19.50
C LYS A 179 9.47 2.22 21.01
N ARG A 180 8.82 3.29 21.48
CA ARG A 180 8.50 3.47 22.89
C ARG A 180 7.34 2.60 23.35
N GLY A 181 6.50 2.13 22.46
CA GLY A 181 5.37 1.24 22.76
C GLY A 181 4.38 1.85 23.76
N ASN A 182 4.10 3.16 23.68
CA ASN A 182 3.19 3.86 24.57
C ASN A 182 1.80 4.04 23.94
N GLU A 183 0.80 4.45 24.76
CA GLU A 183 -0.59 4.67 24.32
C GLU A 183 -0.81 6.03 23.63
N TRP A 184 0.24 6.78 23.29
CA TRP A 184 0.13 8.15 22.77
C TRP A 184 -0.79 8.25 21.56
N TYR A 185 -0.58 7.42 20.57
CA TYR A 185 -1.41 7.42 19.36
C TYR A 185 -2.82 6.89 19.62
N GLY A 186 -2.98 5.91 20.48
CA GLY A 186 -4.30 5.44 20.92
C GLY A 186 -5.13 6.54 21.60
N ILE A 187 -4.49 7.35 22.43
CA ILE A 187 -5.14 8.50 23.06
C ILE A 187 -5.52 9.55 22.02
N LYS A 188 -4.61 9.91 21.11
CA LYS A 188 -4.89 10.86 20.02
C LYS A 188 -6.05 10.44 19.12
N LYS A 189 -6.12 9.15 18.78
CA LYS A 189 -7.21 8.58 17.97
C LYS A 189 -8.53 8.42 18.71
N GLY A 190 -8.52 8.56 20.03
CA GLY A 190 -9.67 8.18 20.87
C GLY A 190 -9.97 6.69 20.84
N THR A 191 -8.95 5.85 20.56
CA THR A 191 -9.05 4.38 20.55
C THR A 191 -8.43 3.74 21.78
N ALA A 192 -7.79 4.51 22.68
CA ALA A 192 -7.37 4.04 23.99
C ALA A 192 -8.61 3.63 24.80
N THR A 193 -8.47 2.55 25.57
CA THR A 193 -9.58 2.04 26.37
C THR A 193 -9.64 2.74 27.73
N PRO A 194 -10.66 3.60 28.03
CA PRO A 194 -10.75 4.32 29.29
C PRO A 194 -10.93 3.35 30.46
N LEU A 195 -10.10 3.48 31.50
CA LEU A 195 -10.13 2.59 32.67
C LEU A 195 -11.48 2.55 33.37
N ASN A 196 -12.18 3.68 33.46
CA ASN A 196 -13.53 3.73 34.04
C ASN A 196 -14.52 2.84 33.28
N GLN A 197 -14.46 2.79 31.95
CA GLN A 197 -15.29 1.90 31.13
C GLN A 197 -14.87 0.44 31.29
N VAL A 198 -13.55 0.16 31.37
CA VAL A 198 -13.03 -1.18 31.64
C VAL A 198 -13.56 -1.71 32.97
N ILE A 199 -13.53 -0.92 34.02
CA ILE A 199 -14.03 -1.26 35.36
C ILE A 199 -15.55 -1.45 35.34
N ALA A 200 -16.29 -0.50 34.74
CA ALA A 200 -17.74 -0.56 34.66
C ALA A 200 -18.25 -1.81 33.91
N ARG A 201 -17.48 -2.32 32.94
CA ARG A 201 -17.80 -3.55 32.19
C ARG A 201 -17.19 -4.83 32.78
N GLY A 202 -16.63 -4.77 34.01
CA GLY A 202 -16.01 -5.93 34.67
C GLY A 202 -14.79 -6.51 33.92
N ALA A 203 -14.15 -5.71 33.07
CA ALA A 203 -13.08 -6.16 32.17
C ALA A 203 -11.66 -5.90 32.72
N PHE A 204 -11.52 -5.50 33.99
CA PHE A 204 -10.21 -5.11 34.56
C PHE A 204 -9.18 -6.26 34.52
N GLY A 205 -9.60 -7.49 34.81
CA GLY A 205 -8.74 -8.66 34.68
C GLY A 205 -8.26 -8.91 33.26
N ALA A 206 -9.14 -8.73 32.27
CA ALA A 206 -8.80 -8.83 30.85
C ALA A 206 -7.82 -7.72 30.44
N GLN A 207 -8.00 -6.49 30.92
CA GLN A 207 -7.08 -5.38 30.69
C GLN A 207 -5.69 -5.63 31.28
N LEU A 208 -5.61 -6.14 32.52
CA LEU A 208 -4.34 -6.51 33.13
C LEU A 208 -3.63 -7.61 32.34
N ASN A 209 -4.38 -8.60 31.88
CA ASN A 209 -3.84 -9.68 31.07
C ASN A 209 -3.33 -9.15 29.73
N PHE A 210 -4.08 -8.27 29.06
CA PHE A 210 -3.66 -7.58 27.84
C PHE A 210 -2.33 -6.83 28.06
N TRP A 211 -2.19 -6.05 29.15
CA TRP A 211 -0.93 -5.34 29.43
C TRP A 211 0.24 -6.28 29.74
N ARG A 212 0.00 -7.42 30.41
CA ARG A 212 1.04 -8.43 30.71
C ARG A 212 1.51 -9.19 29.48
N GLN A 213 0.59 -9.43 28.53
CA GLN A 213 0.86 -10.21 27.33
C GLN A 213 1.16 -9.32 26.12
N ARG A 214 1.18 -8.01 26.32
CA ARG A 214 1.41 -7.05 25.24
C ARG A 214 2.72 -7.37 24.53
N MET A 215 2.59 -7.96 23.34
CA MET A 215 3.70 -8.07 22.41
C MET A 215 3.91 -6.71 21.76
N THR A 216 5.15 -6.30 21.66
CA THR A 216 5.51 -5.08 20.92
C THR A 216 5.00 -5.22 19.48
N GLY A 217 4.13 -4.30 19.03
CA GLY A 217 3.54 -4.34 17.69
C GLY A 217 2.23 -5.13 17.54
N ALA A 218 1.54 -5.48 18.63
CA ALA A 218 0.26 -6.22 18.58
C ALA A 218 -0.98 -5.33 18.41
N ASP A 219 -0.84 -4.02 18.29
CA ASP A 219 -1.96 -3.08 18.07
C ASP A 219 -2.28 -2.96 16.57
N ILE A 220 -3.57 -2.90 16.25
CA ILE A 220 -4.10 -2.95 14.88
C ILE A 220 -3.72 -1.73 14.04
N ALA A 221 -3.44 -0.59 14.64
CA ALA A 221 -2.96 0.62 13.97
C ALA A 221 -2.27 1.51 15.00
N ASP A 222 -0.97 1.41 15.06
CA ASP A 222 -0.16 2.05 16.09
C ASP A 222 0.06 3.55 15.85
N VAL A 223 -0.17 4.06 14.63
CA VAL A 223 0.06 5.45 14.26
C VAL A 223 -1.24 6.25 14.26
N TYR A 224 -1.18 7.51 14.68
CA TYR A 224 -2.25 8.46 14.47
C TYR A 224 -2.11 9.11 13.09
N TYR A 225 -3.10 8.89 12.24
CA TYR A 225 -3.22 9.56 10.95
C TYR A 225 -4.35 10.60 11.02
N PRO A 226 -4.05 11.89 10.83
CA PRO A 226 -5.08 12.94 10.77
C PRO A 226 -5.92 12.87 9.51
N ALA A 227 -5.45 12.22 8.44
CA ALA A 227 -6.20 12.02 7.20
C ALA A 227 -5.99 10.61 6.62
N PHE A 228 -7.05 10.08 6.01
CA PHE A 228 -7.02 8.95 5.09
C PHE A 228 -7.40 9.47 3.71
N LEU A 229 -6.76 8.96 2.68
CA LEU A 229 -6.82 9.56 1.35
C LEU A 229 -7.13 8.52 0.28
N ILE A 230 -7.87 8.95 -0.74
CA ILE A 230 -8.05 8.26 -2.01
C ILE A 230 -7.46 9.15 -3.09
N ASN A 231 -6.45 8.66 -3.82
CA ASN A 231 -5.71 9.45 -4.82
C ASN A 231 -5.20 10.81 -4.27
N GLY A 232 -4.84 10.82 -2.97
CA GLY A 232 -4.26 11.98 -2.30
C GLY A 232 -5.26 12.98 -1.73
N GLU A 233 -6.58 12.68 -1.74
CA GLU A 233 -7.65 13.54 -1.22
C GLU A 233 -8.54 12.77 -0.23
N GLU A 234 -9.07 13.44 0.81
CA GLU A 234 -10.05 12.86 1.74
C GLU A 234 -11.41 12.63 1.06
N THR A 235 -11.72 13.48 0.09
CA THR A 235 -12.95 13.40 -0.71
C THR A 235 -12.62 13.75 -2.16
N ILE A 236 -12.99 12.88 -3.09
CA ILE A 236 -12.75 13.09 -4.52
C ILE A 236 -13.99 12.73 -5.34
N GLU A 237 -14.22 13.44 -6.44
CA GLU A 237 -15.36 13.22 -7.34
C GLU A 237 -14.90 12.88 -8.75
N TYR A 238 -15.62 11.95 -9.38
CA TYR A 238 -15.42 11.49 -10.75
C TYR A 238 -16.73 11.63 -11.55
N PRO A 239 -17.13 12.86 -11.91
CA PRO A 239 -18.40 13.12 -12.60
C PRO A 239 -18.39 12.72 -14.08
N GLU A 240 -17.23 12.39 -14.66
CA GLU A 240 -17.06 12.02 -16.08
C GLU A 240 -17.60 10.64 -16.43
N PHE A 241 -17.91 9.81 -15.42
CA PHE A 241 -18.51 8.49 -15.62
C PHE A 241 -20.02 8.61 -15.81
N LYS A 242 -20.53 7.98 -16.87
CA LYS A 242 -21.92 8.10 -17.30
C LYS A 242 -22.78 6.97 -16.73
N PRO A 243 -24.07 7.22 -16.48
CA PRO A 243 -25.01 6.19 -16.06
C PRO A 243 -24.98 4.96 -16.96
N GLY A 244 -24.90 3.77 -16.35
CA GLY A 244 -24.86 2.48 -17.02
C GLY A 244 -23.47 2.04 -17.49
N GLU A 245 -22.43 2.89 -17.47
CA GLU A 245 -21.07 2.46 -17.77
C GLU A 245 -20.58 1.45 -16.72
N LYS A 246 -19.95 0.37 -17.18
CA LYS A 246 -19.23 -0.57 -16.34
C LYS A 246 -17.80 -0.10 -16.15
N ILE A 247 -17.38 0.05 -14.91
CA ILE A 247 -16.05 0.55 -14.56
C ILE A 247 -15.29 -0.54 -13.84
N ARG A 248 -14.06 -0.81 -14.27
CA ARG A 248 -13.08 -1.58 -13.49
C ARG A 248 -12.40 -0.62 -12.51
N LEU A 249 -12.76 -0.75 -11.23
CA LEU A 249 -12.10 -0.04 -10.14
C LEU A 249 -10.88 -0.85 -9.71
N ARG A 250 -9.70 -0.26 -9.82
CA ARG A 250 -8.42 -0.86 -9.41
C ARG A 250 -8.00 -0.26 -8.08
N MET A 251 -8.21 -1.03 -7.01
CA MET A 251 -7.94 -0.61 -5.63
C MET A 251 -6.54 -1.04 -5.21
N ILE A 252 -5.77 -0.12 -4.65
CA ILE A 252 -4.42 -0.37 -4.14
C ILE A 252 -4.32 0.23 -2.74
N ASN A 253 -3.97 -0.55 -1.75
CA ASN A 253 -3.68 -0.01 -0.42
C ASN A 253 -2.19 0.31 -0.28
N GLY A 254 -1.81 1.54 -0.60
CA GLY A 254 -0.46 2.09 -0.39
C GLY A 254 -0.32 2.82 0.95
N GLY A 255 -1.16 2.51 1.94
CA GLY A 255 -1.01 3.04 3.30
C GLY A 255 0.21 2.46 4.00
N ALA A 256 0.95 3.29 4.73
CA ALA A 256 2.17 2.87 5.43
C ALA A 256 1.89 1.91 6.61
N SER A 257 0.69 1.94 7.20
CA SER A 257 0.32 1.01 8.27
C SER A 257 -1.19 0.74 8.41
N THR A 258 -2.04 1.41 7.64
CA THR A 258 -3.49 1.30 7.80
C THR A 258 -4.10 0.30 6.84
N SER A 259 -4.78 -0.70 7.38
CA SER A 259 -5.71 -1.53 6.63
C SER A 259 -7.10 -0.91 6.62
N PHE A 260 -7.88 -1.12 5.56
CA PHE A 260 -9.18 -0.48 5.39
C PHE A 260 -10.31 -1.48 5.16
N TRP A 261 -11.49 -1.12 5.62
CA TRP A 261 -12.74 -1.65 5.12
C TRP A 261 -13.17 -0.81 3.91
N MET A 262 -13.42 -1.44 2.79
CA MET A 262 -13.99 -0.86 1.59
C MET A 262 -15.49 -1.16 1.55
N THR A 263 -16.32 -0.14 1.33
CA THR A 263 -17.78 -0.27 1.18
C THR A 263 -18.26 0.58 0.01
N PHE A 264 -19.38 0.17 -0.60
CA PHE A 264 -19.91 0.78 -1.80
C PHE A 264 -21.36 1.16 -1.61
N GLY A 265 -21.78 2.28 -2.16
CA GLY A 265 -23.17 2.67 -2.32
C GLY A 265 -23.74 2.16 -3.66
N GLY A 266 -25.06 2.09 -3.77
CA GLY A 266 -25.72 1.60 -4.97
C GLY A 266 -25.72 0.08 -5.10
N GLU A 267 -25.40 -0.44 -6.29
CA GLU A 267 -25.39 -1.88 -6.55
C GLU A 267 -24.16 -2.56 -5.93
N THR A 268 -24.30 -3.84 -5.62
CA THR A 268 -23.20 -4.64 -5.08
C THR A 268 -22.13 -4.85 -6.16
N PRO A 269 -20.87 -4.46 -5.92
CA PRO A 269 -19.80 -4.62 -6.88
C PRO A 269 -19.38 -6.09 -7.03
N LEU A 270 -18.81 -6.41 -8.19
CA LEU A 270 -18.27 -7.72 -8.51
C LEU A 270 -16.76 -7.70 -8.33
N LEU A 271 -16.23 -8.38 -7.31
CA LEU A 271 -14.79 -8.58 -7.11
C LEU A 271 -14.29 -9.53 -8.21
N VAL A 272 -13.28 -9.12 -8.97
CA VAL A 272 -12.77 -9.85 -10.15
C VAL A 272 -11.28 -10.14 -10.11
N SER A 273 -10.50 -9.45 -9.26
CA SER A 273 -9.05 -9.68 -9.14
C SER A 273 -8.57 -9.41 -7.71
N SER A 274 -7.52 -10.12 -7.30
CA SER A 274 -6.80 -9.97 -6.03
C SER A 274 -5.31 -10.11 -6.30
N ASP A 275 -4.51 -9.14 -5.81
CA ASP A 275 -3.06 -9.10 -5.94
C ASP A 275 -2.57 -9.34 -7.39
N GLY A 276 -3.23 -8.64 -8.34
CA GLY A 276 -2.92 -8.70 -9.76
C GLY A 276 -3.43 -9.92 -10.50
N LEU A 277 -4.00 -10.92 -9.83
CA LEU A 277 -4.52 -12.14 -10.45
C LEU A 277 -6.05 -12.13 -10.51
N ASP A 278 -6.60 -12.57 -11.66
CA ASP A 278 -8.02 -12.75 -11.79
C ASP A 278 -8.53 -13.86 -10.87
N VAL A 279 -9.69 -13.63 -10.25
CA VAL A 279 -10.37 -14.59 -9.39
C VAL A 279 -11.72 -14.96 -9.95
N VAL A 280 -12.32 -16.05 -9.48
CA VAL A 280 -13.73 -16.33 -9.77
C VAL A 280 -14.55 -15.16 -9.26
N PRO A 281 -15.31 -14.47 -10.14
CA PRO A 281 -16.05 -13.27 -9.75
C PRO A 281 -17.05 -13.53 -8.62
N VAL A 282 -17.06 -12.64 -7.63
CA VAL A 282 -17.94 -12.75 -6.48
C VAL A 282 -18.48 -11.38 -6.04
N GLU A 283 -19.78 -11.30 -5.78
CA GLU A 283 -20.40 -10.08 -5.26
C GLU A 283 -19.91 -9.77 -3.83
N ARG A 284 -19.41 -8.57 -3.61
CA ARG A 284 -18.91 -8.10 -2.32
C ARG A 284 -19.14 -6.61 -2.14
N ASN A 285 -20.05 -6.23 -1.26
CA ASN A 285 -20.27 -4.82 -0.91
C ASN A 285 -19.38 -4.34 0.22
N LYS A 286 -18.83 -5.26 1.01
CA LYS A 286 -17.88 -4.96 2.08
C LYS A 286 -16.69 -5.89 1.97
N THR A 287 -15.50 -5.33 1.77
CA THR A 287 -14.25 -6.08 1.63
C THR A 287 -13.17 -5.42 2.49
N PHE A 288 -12.37 -6.23 3.15
CA PHE A 288 -11.18 -5.76 3.87
C PHE A 288 -9.99 -5.76 2.92
N ILE A 289 -9.18 -4.71 2.97
CA ILE A 289 -7.93 -4.61 2.22
C ILE A 289 -6.79 -4.35 3.20
N GLY A 290 -5.84 -5.27 3.25
CA GLY A 290 -4.60 -5.14 4.02
C GLY A 290 -3.64 -4.16 3.39
N VAL A 291 -2.60 -3.77 4.15
CA VAL A 291 -1.50 -2.97 3.60
C VAL A 291 -0.83 -3.74 2.46
N ALA A 292 -0.50 -3.06 1.37
CA ALA A 292 0.11 -3.59 0.15
C ALA A 292 -0.78 -4.47 -0.73
N GLU A 293 -1.98 -4.88 -0.30
CA GLU A 293 -2.92 -5.65 -1.13
C GLU A 293 -3.52 -4.82 -2.26
N THR A 294 -3.92 -5.49 -3.33
CA THR A 294 -4.69 -4.91 -4.43
C THR A 294 -5.93 -5.73 -4.72
N TYR A 295 -7.04 -5.05 -5.06
CA TYR A 295 -8.30 -5.68 -5.48
C TYR A 295 -8.88 -4.93 -6.67
N ASP A 296 -9.46 -5.66 -7.63
CA ASP A 296 -10.23 -5.04 -8.69
C ASP A 296 -11.71 -5.42 -8.60
N PHE A 297 -12.55 -4.42 -8.80
CA PHE A 297 -14.00 -4.57 -8.83
C PHE A 297 -14.58 -4.08 -10.14
N ILE A 298 -15.63 -4.75 -10.64
CA ILE A 298 -16.50 -4.21 -11.67
C ILE A 298 -17.71 -3.60 -10.98
N VAL A 299 -17.98 -2.33 -11.26
CA VAL A 299 -19.15 -1.58 -10.81
C VAL A 299 -19.93 -1.04 -12.00
N THR A 300 -21.24 -0.91 -11.87
CA THR A 300 -22.07 -0.20 -12.84
C THR A 300 -22.39 1.19 -12.28
N VAL A 301 -22.14 2.25 -13.04
CA VAL A 301 -22.51 3.61 -12.65
C VAL A 301 -24.02 3.70 -12.53
N PRO A 302 -24.58 4.16 -11.40
CA PRO A 302 -26.01 4.21 -11.19
C PRO A 302 -26.74 5.03 -12.26
N GLN A 303 -27.95 4.58 -12.64
CA GLN A 303 -28.80 5.33 -13.59
C GLN A 303 -29.24 6.69 -13.02
N LYS A 304 -29.36 6.79 -11.69
CA LYS A 304 -29.68 8.03 -10.96
C LYS A 304 -28.80 8.12 -9.73
N GLY A 305 -28.23 9.29 -9.48
CA GLY A 305 -27.33 9.54 -8.36
C GLY A 305 -25.87 9.18 -8.67
N LYS A 306 -25.01 9.47 -7.71
CA LYS A 306 -23.58 9.11 -7.73
C LYS A 306 -23.29 8.08 -6.64
N MET A 307 -22.52 7.05 -7.00
CA MET A 307 -22.09 6.00 -6.07
C MET A 307 -21.00 6.54 -5.16
N GLU A 308 -21.15 6.33 -3.86
CA GLU A 308 -20.05 6.52 -2.92
C GLU A 308 -19.23 5.22 -2.81
N PHE A 309 -17.94 5.30 -3.05
CA PHE A 309 -16.94 4.35 -2.57
C PHE A 309 -16.31 4.92 -1.32
N ARG A 310 -16.35 4.19 -0.21
CA ARG A 310 -15.81 4.63 1.08
C ARG A 310 -14.80 3.64 1.61
N ILE A 311 -13.68 4.19 2.09
CA ILE A 311 -12.74 3.46 2.93
C ILE A 311 -12.91 3.88 4.38
N THR A 312 -12.86 2.90 5.29
CA THR A 312 -12.89 3.13 6.74
C THR A 312 -11.67 2.45 7.35
N ALA A 313 -10.85 3.19 8.08
CA ALA A 313 -9.71 2.62 8.78
C ALA A 313 -10.14 1.46 9.68
N GLN A 314 -9.36 0.40 9.77
CA GLN A 314 -9.68 -0.82 10.50
C GLN A 314 -10.08 -0.57 11.96
N ASP A 315 -9.47 0.41 12.61
CA ASP A 315 -9.78 0.80 13.99
C ASP A 315 -10.95 1.80 14.10
N GLY A 316 -11.56 2.18 12.97
CA GLY A 316 -12.65 3.13 12.90
C GLY A 316 -12.25 4.58 13.23
N SER A 317 -10.95 4.93 13.13
CA SER A 317 -10.46 6.28 13.46
C SER A 317 -10.78 7.34 12.41
N GLY A 318 -11.08 6.93 11.15
CA GLY A 318 -11.45 7.86 10.09
C GLY A 318 -11.85 7.17 8.80
N ILE A 319 -12.26 7.98 7.83
CA ILE A 319 -12.78 7.57 6.53
C ILE A 319 -12.20 8.45 5.41
N ALA A 320 -12.26 7.98 4.17
CA ALA A 320 -12.21 8.80 2.96
C ALA A 320 -13.23 8.28 1.95
N SER A 321 -13.69 9.15 1.02
CA SER A 321 -14.74 8.79 0.07
C SER A 321 -14.42 9.28 -1.35
N ALA A 322 -14.72 8.43 -2.33
CA ALA A 322 -14.76 8.78 -3.74
C ALA A 322 -16.21 8.69 -4.26
N PHE A 323 -16.63 9.66 -5.05
CA PHE A 323 -17.96 9.72 -5.62
C PHE A 323 -17.89 9.54 -7.14
N ILE A 324 -18.57 8.52 -7.67
CA ILE A 324 -18.53 8.14 -9.08
C ILE A 324 -19.91 8.37 -9.72
N GLY A 325 -19.94 9.16 -10.80
CA GLY A 325 -21.16 9.59 -11.48
C GLY A 325 -21.68 10.94 -10.99
N ASN A 326 -22.95 11.24 -11.26
CA ASN A 326 -23.59 12.54 -11.01
C ASN A 326 -24.92 12.43 -10.29
N GLY A 327 -25.27 13.44 -9.49
CA GLY A 327 -26.57 13.57 -8.83
C GLY A 327 -26.52 13.31 -7.32
N THR A 328 -27.64 12.84 -6.76
CA THR A 328 -27.76 12.57 -5.31
C THR A 328 -26.83 11.42 -4.91
N ILE A 329 -26.21 11.55 -3.74
CA ILE A 329 -25.31 10.52 -3.21
C ILE A 329 -26.12 9.24 -2.88
N LEU A 330 -25.65 8.12 -3.39
CA LEU A 330 -26.01 6.79 -2.92
C LEU A 330 -24.95 6.37 -1.92
N PRO A 331 -25.24 6.43 -0.60
CA PRO A 331 -24.21 6.31 0.43
C PRO A 331 -23.69 4.88 0.55
N ALA A 332 -22.41 4.74 0.81
CA ALA A 332 -21.80 3.49 1.20
C ALA A 332 -22.22 3.09 2.63
N MET A 333 -22.15 1.79 2.93
CA MET A 333 -22.49 1.26 4.25
C MET A 333 -21.44 1.71 5.28
N ASP A 334 -21.94 2.17 6.44
CA ASP A 334 -21.07 2.51 7.57
C ASP A 334 -20.41 1.26 8.18
N VAL A 335 -19.15 1.40 8.56
CA VAL A 335 -18.43 0.37 9.29
C VAL A 335 -18.32 0.78 10.75
N THR A 336 -18.89 -0.05 11.64
CA THR A 336 -18.89 0.21 13.08
C THR A 336 -17.47 0.10 13.65
N ARG A 337 -17.10 1.04 14.53
CA ARG A 337 -15.83 0.98 15.26
C ARG A 337 -15.75 -0.30 16.10
N PRO A 338 -14.60 -1.02 16.10
CA PRO A 338 -14.44 -2.22 16.90
C PRO A 338 -14.61 -1.96 18.41
N ASP A 339 -15.36 -2.82 19.11
CA ASP A 339 -15.45 -2.80 20.57
C ASP A 339 -14.24 -3.49 21.20
N LYS A 340 -13.20 -2.70 21.48
CA LYS A 340 -11.94 -3.21 22.05
C LYS A 340 -12.12 -3.90 23.40
N ILE A 341 -13.08 -3.46 24.24
CA ILE A 341 -13.32 -4.09 25.54
C ILE A 341 -13.89 -5.49 25.35
N ALA A 342 -14.88 -5.65 24.47
CA ALA A 342 -15.43 -6.96 24.14
C ALA A 342 -14.37 -7.88 23.50
N MET A 343 -13.52 -7.33 22.62
CA MET A 343 -12.40 -8.08 22.04
C MET A 343 -11.41 -8.58 23.11
N MET A 344 -10.99 -7.71 24.04
CA MET A 344 -10.10 -8.09 25.16
C MET A 344 -10.72 -9.17 26.04
N GLN A 345 -12.02 -9.07 26.36
CA GLN A 345 -12.74 -10.08 27.14
C GLN A 345 -12.81 -11.44 26.41
N LYS A 346 -13.00 -11.41 25.08
CA LYS A 346 -12.98 -12.61 24.25
C LYS A 346 -11.58 -13.25 24.21
N MET A 347 -10.55 -12.44 23.99
CA MET A 347 -9.14 -12.92 23.97
C MET A 347 -8.71 -13.48 25.32
N ALA A 348 -9.12 -12.88 26.44
CA ALA A 348 -8.81 -13.38 27.79
C ALA A 348 -9.44 -14.77 28.09
N LYS A 349 -10.50 -15.15 27.35
CA LYS A 349 -11.15 -16.47 27.45
C LYS A 349 -10.55 -17.51 26.50
N MET A 350 -9.75 -17.09 25.51
CA MET A 350 -9.11 -18.03 24.58
C MET A 350 -7.94 -18.73 25.26
N ASP A 351 -7.89 -20.05 25.18
CA ASP A 351 -6.75 -20.82 25.68
C ASP A 351 -5.54 -20.63 24.74
N MET A 352 -4.59 -19.81 25.17
CA MET A 352 -3.38 -19.47 24.40
C MET A 352 -2.37 -20.61 24.32
N LYS A 353 -2.66 -21.82 24.84
CA LYS A 353 -1.77 -22.98 24.75
C LYS A 353 -1.53 -23.46 23.31
N MET A 354 -2.42 -23.15 22.37
CA MET A 354 -2.26 -23.54 20.97
C MET A 354 -1.13 -22.80 20.23
N GLY A 355 -0.78 -21.56 20.62
CA GLY A 355 0.30 -20.78 20.00
C GLY A 355 1.71 -21.25 20.38
N ALA A 356 1.89 -21.85 21.55
CA ALA A 356 3.18 -22.32 22.02
C ALA A 356 3.65 -23.62 21.33
N HIS A 357 2.77 -24.36 20.68
CA HIS A 357 3.11 -25.56 19.90
C HIS A 357 3.51 -25.29 18.46
N ALA A 358 3.19 -24.12 17.91
CA ALA A 358 3.57 -23.73 16.55
C ALA A 358 5.01 -23.18 16.44
N LEU A 359 5.68 -22.96 17.56
CA LEU A 359 7.05 -22.43 17.64
C LEU A 359 8.08 -23.44 18.17
N LYS A 360 7.73 -24.75 18.19
CA LYS A 360 8.68 -25.84 18.46
C LYS A 360 8.94 -26.64 17.15
#